data_058356ab26771a84b6fb204b3349dbca
#
_entry.id   058356ab26771a84b6fb204b3349dbca
#
_cell.length_a   1.000
_cell.length_b   1.000
_cell.length_c   1.000
_cell.angle_alpha   90.00
_cell.angle_beta   90.00
_cell.angle_gamma   90.00
#
_symmetry.space_group_name_H-M   'P 1'
#
loop_
_entity.id
_entity.type
_entity.pdbx_description
1 polymer ?
#
loop_
_entity_poly.entity_id
_entity_poly.type
_entity_poly.pdbx_seq_one_letter_code
_entity_poly.pdbx_strand_id
1 'polypeptide(L)'
;MNFNKSLDTAVSKSSGNQEDIKAISSIIQTYAEGGRKGDVAIMKHAFHENATIHGFIGGSLFAGPIQNLFNWVTENPAALGLEAKIANIDTAETVATARVEVTGWLGHRFTDQFTLLKDN
;
A
#
# COMPACT_ATOMS: atom_id res chain seq x y z
N MET A 1 -12.83 2.05 11.79
CA MET A 1 -12.09 0.78 11.75
C MET A 1 -10.96 0.82 12.75
N ASN A 2 -10.84 -0.22 13.53
CA ASN A 2 -9.80 -0.29 14.56
C ASN A 2 -8.56 -0.98 13.98
N PHE A 3 -7.53 -0.20 13.70
CA PHE A 3 -6.30 -0.72 13.12
C PHE A 3 -5.30 -1.19 14.15
N ASN A 4 -5.44 -0.80 15.41
CA ASN A 4 -4.34 -0.87 16.37
C ASN A 4 -3.75 -2.27 16.53
N LYS A 5 -4.59 -3.26 16.73
CA LYS A 5 -4.12 -4.62 16.97
C LYS A 5 -3.52 -5.27 15.74
N SER A 6 -4.18 -5.10 14.60
CA SER A 6 -3.70 -5.66 13.33
C SER A 6 -2.40 -5.03 12.90
N LEU A 7 -2.28 -3.71 13.08
CA LEU A 7 -1.10 -2.96 12.63
C LEU A 7 0.13 -3.32 13.43
N ASP A 8 -0.01 -3.44 14.74
CA ASP A 8 1.12 -3.82 15.60
C ASP A 8 1.67 -5.20 15.24
N THR A 9 0.79 -6.13 14.83
CA THR A 9 1.23 -7.46 14.42
C THR A 9 1.63 -7.53 12.95
N ALA A 10 1.18 -6.58 12.11
CA ALA A 10 1.46 -6.58 10.68
C ALA A 10 2.84 -6.01 10.35
N VAL A 11 3.41 -5.19 11.22
CA VAL A 11 4.71 -4.56 10.98
C VAL A 11 5.80 -5.40 11.63
N SER A 12 6.63 -6.06 10.80
CA SER A 12 7.71 -6.91 11.29
C SER A 12 8.87 -6.10 11.83
N LYS A 13 9.12 -4.92 11.28
CA LYS A 13 10.22 -4.06 11.68
C LYS A 13 9.84 -2.61 11.44
N SER A 14 10.17 -1.74 12.39
CA SER A 14 9.91 -0.31 12.25
C SER A 14 10.95 0.50 13.00
N SER A 15 11.19 1.72 12.54
CA SER A 15 12.00 2.70 13.22
C SER A 15 11.40 4.08 13.03
N GLY A 16 11.55 4.95 14.04
CA GLY A 16 11.07 6.31 14.00
C GLY A 16 9.87 6.56 14.89
N ASN A 17 9.07 7.56 14.56
CA ASN A 17 7.96 8.05 15.35
C ASN A 17 6.77 7.06 15.31
N GLN A 18 6.31 6.63 16.49
CA GLN A 18 5.24 5.63 16.59
C GLN A 18 3.91 6.11 16.02
N GLU A 19 3.58 7.38 16.16
CA GLU A 19 2.35 7.92 15.59
C GLU A 19 2.40 7.91 14.06
N ASP A 20 3.55 8.26 13.50
CA ASP A 20 3.75 8.22 12.05
C ASP A 20 3.71 6.78 11.53
N ILE A 21 4.30 5.85 12.26
CA ILE A 21 4.26 4.43 11.90
C ILE A 21 2.82 3.92 11.85
N LYS A 22 2.01 4.27 12.81
CA LYS A 22 0.58 3.90 12.84
C LYS A 22 -0.18 4.52 11.66
N ALA A 23 0.08 5.79 11.37
CA ALA A 23 -0.57 6.46 10.26
C ALA A 23 -0.21 5.82 8.92
N ILE A 24 1.06 5.49 8.71
CA ILE A 24 1.54 4.83 7.50
C ILE A 24 0.93 3.44 7.37
N SER A 25 0.90 2.68 8.46
CA SER A 25 0.29 1.36 8.47
C SER A 25 -1.18 1.43 8.06
N SER A 26 -1.90 2.42 8.54
CA SER A 26 -3.30 2.64 8.19
C SER A 26 -3.47 2.94 6.70
N ILE A 27 -2.60 3.76 6.13
CA ILE A 27 -2.60 4.07 4.70
C ILE A 27 -2.39 2.80 3.87
N ILE A 28 -1.43 1.97 4.26
CA ILE A 28 -1.14 0.73 3.55
C ILE A 28 -2.32 -0.24 3.63
N GLN A 29 -2.98 -0.34 4.78
CA GLN A 29 -4.17 -1.18 4.90
C GLN A 29 -5.33 -0.66 4.06
N THR A 30 -5.46 0.64 3.90
CA THR A 30 -6.46 1.24 3.02
C THR A 30 -6.20 0.86 1.55
N TYR A 31 -4.95 0.88 1.13
CA TYR A 31 -4.54 0.42 -0.18
C TYR A 31 -4.93 -1.06 -0.38
N ALA A 32 -4.57 -1.91 0.57
CA ALA A 32 -4.88 -3.33 0.50
C ALA A 32 -6.39 -3.59 0.46
N GLU A 33 -7.16 -2.86 1.25
CA GLU A 33 -8.62 -2.99 1.28
C GLU A 33 -9.23 -2.62 -0.06
N GLY A 34 -8.73 -1.55 -0.68
CA GLY A 34 -9.18 -1.15 -2.02
C GLY A 34 -8.95 -2.25 -3.04
N GLY A 35 -7.79 -2.90 -3.00
CA GLY A 35 -7.49 -4.02 -3.88
C GLY A 35 -8.36 -5.25 -3.58
N ARG A 36 -8.54 -5.55 -2.31
CA ARG A 36 -9.34 -6.69 -1.87
C ARG A 36 -10.79 -6.57 -2.31
N LYS A 37 -11.35 -5.37 -2.25
CA LYS A 37 -12.74 -5.11 -2.67
C LYS A 37 -12.88 -4.72 -4.13
N GLY A 38 -11.76 -4.49 -4.82
CA GLY A 38 -11.80 -3.97 -6.18
C GLY A 38 -12.41 -2.57 -6.23
N ASP A 39 -12.20 -1.77 -5.21
CA ASP A 39 -12.86 -0.48 -5.02
C ASP A 39 -11.85 0.66 -5.03
N VAL A 40 -11.78 1.35 -6.16
CA VAL A 40 -10.86 2.47 -6.35
C VAL A 40 -11.21 3.64 -5.43
N ALA A 41 -12.48 3.84 -5.10
CA ALA A 41 -12.87 4.92 -4.19
C ALA A 41 -12.21 4.76 -2.81
N ILE A 42 -12.06 3.52 -2.34
CA ILE A 42 -11.32 3.22 -1.11
C ILE A 42 -9.84 3.43 -1.34
N MET A 43 -9.28 2.86 -2.40
CA MET A 43 -7.84 2.88 -2.66
C MET A 43 -7.28 4.28 -2.82
N LYS A 44 -8.04 5.18 -3.42
CA LYS A 44 -7.61 6.57 -3.65
C LYS A 44 -7.21 7.30 -2.37
N HIS A 45 -7.80 6.95 -1.24
CA HIS A 45 -7.46 7.58 0.03
C HIS A 45 -6.03 7.28 0.49
N ALA A 46 -5.40 6.27 -0.08
CA ALA A 46 -4.04 5.88 0.29
C ALA A 46 -2.97 6.65 -0.49
N PHE A 47 -3.33 7.37 -1.53
CA PHE A 47 -2.35 7.96 -2.44
C PHE A 47 -2.58 9.45 -2.64
N HIS A 48 -1.46 10.18 -2.75
CA HIS A 48 -1.50 11.55 -3.22
C HIS A 48 -1.96 11.56 -4.69
N GLU A 49 -2.66 12.61 -5.10
CA GLU A 49 -3.17 12.72 -6.48
C GLU A 49 -2.07 12.67 -7.53
N ASN A 50 -0.87 13.13 -7.17
CA ASN A 50 0.30 13.15 -8.06
C ASN A 50 1.24 11.97 -7.83
N ALA A 51 0.81 10.97 -7.09
CA ALA A 51 1.63 9.78 -6.86
C ALA A 51 1.91 9.04 -8.16
N THR A 52 3.04 8.35 -8.18
CA THR A 52 3.45 7.53 -9.32
C THR A 52 3.67 6.09 -8.89
N ILE A 53 3.61 5.19 -9.84
CA ILE A 53 3.86 3.77 -9.63
C ILE A 53 4.84 3.28 -10.67
N HIS A 54 5.78 2.43 -10.26
CA HIS A 54 6.77 1.83 -11.14
C HIS A 54 7.02 0.39 -10.70
N GLY A 55 6.92 -0.54 -11.61
CA GLY A 55 7.17 -1.93 -11.30
C GLY A 55 6.83 -2.85 -12.45
N PHE A 56 6.64 -4.11 -12.13
CA PHE A 56 6.33 -5.13 -13.12
C PHE A 56 5.14 -5.94 -12.67
N ILE A 57 4.22 -6.21 -13.60
CA ILE A 57 3.11 -7.12 -13.39
C ILE A 57 3.22 -8.19 -14.47
N GLY A 58 3.39 -9.45 -14.04
CA GLY A 58 3.53 -10.55 -14.99
C GLY A 58 4.68 -10.38 -15.97
N GLY A 59 5.77 -9.73 -15.57
CA GLY A 59 6.93 -9.52 -16.42
C GLY A 59 6.84 -8.27 -17.31
N SER A 60 5.70 -7.59 -17.33
CA SER A 60 5.52 -6.36 -18.11
C SER A 60 5.71 -5.12 -17.25
N LEU A 61 6.40 -4.13 -17.78
CA LEU A 61 6.59 -2.86 -17.08
C LEU A 61 5.26 -2.16 -16.86
N PHE A 62 5.04 -1.76 -15.63
CA PHE A 62 3.87 -1.00 -15.21
C PHE A 62 4.39 0.28 -14.55
N ALA A 63 4.32 1.39 -15.27
CA ALA A 63 4.93 2.63 -14.80
C ALA A 63 4.11 3.84 -15.23
N GLY A 64 4.08 4.86 -14.39
CA GLY A 64 3.42 6.12 -14.68
C GLY A 64 2.63 6.67 -13.51
N PRO A 65 1.63 7.52 -13.77
CA PRO A 65 0.80 8.07 -12.70
C PRO A 65 0.01 6.97 -11.99
N ILE A 66 -0.30 7.21 -10.72
CA ILE A 66 -1.05 6.24 -9.90
C ILE A 66 -2.42 5.90 -10.51
N GLN A 67 -2.94 6.77 -11.37
CA GLN A 67 -4.18 6.49 -12.07
C GLN A 67 -4.11 5.18 -12.87
N ASN A 68 -2.93 4.79 -13.34
CA ASN A 68 -2.73 3.53 -14.04
C ASN A 68 -3.08 2.33 -13.14
N LEU A 69 -2.71 2.41 -11.86
CA LEU A 69 -3.11 1.37 -10.91
C LEU A 69 -4.63 1.36 -10.70
N PHE A 70 -5.23 2.52 -10.58
CA PHE A 70 -6.67 2.62 -10.40
C PHE A 70 -7.43 2.04 -11.60
N ASN A 71 -6.94 2.32 -12.80
CA ASN A 71 -7.51 1.74 -14.02
C ASN A 71 -7.40 0.21 -14.00
N TRP A 72 -6.24 -0.30 -13.62
CA TRP A 72 -6.01 -1.75 -13.54
C TRP A 72 -6.95 -2.40 -12.52
N VAL A 73 -7.15 -1.79 -11.36
CA VAL A 73 -8.08 -2.28 -10.34
C VAL A 73 -9.51 -2.28 -10.87
N THR A 74 -9.91 -1.24 -11.57
CA THR A 74 -11.25 -1.12 -12.14
C THR A 74 -11.51 -2.18 -13.23
N GLU A 75 -10.49 -2.50 -14.00
CA GLU A 75 -10.58 -3.44 -15.13
C GLU A 75 -10.51 -4.90 -14.72
N ASN A 76 -10.19 -5.19 -13.46
CA ASN A 76 -10.03 -6.55 -12.97
C ASN A 76 -10.98 -6.83 -11.81
N PRO A 77 -11.28 -8.11 -11.53
CA PRO A 77 -12.15 -8.45 -10.41
C PRO A 77 -11.56 -8.08 -9.07
N ALA A 78 -12.39 -8.02 -8.04
CA ALA A 78 -11.94 -7.86 -6.68
C ALA A 78 -11.00 -8.99 -6.27
N ALA A 79 -9.94 -8.66 -5.56
CA ALA A 79 -8.95 -9.64 -5.11
C ALA A 79 -9.28 -10.08 -3.69
N LEU A 80 -10.30 -10.92 -3.55
CA LEU A 80 -10.85 -11.30 -2.23
C LEU A 80 -9.83 -11.96 -1.32
N GLY A 81 -8.82 -12.60 -1.89
CA GLY A 81 -7.76 -13.27 -1.12
C GLY A 81 -6.53 -12.42 -0.88
N LEU A 82 -6.56 -11.15 -1.23
CA LEU A 82 -5.41 -10.27 -1.09
C LEU A 82 -5.03 -10.09 0.37
N GLU A 83 -3.76 -10.28 0.65
CA GLU A 83 -3.17 -10.02 1.97
C GLU A 83 -1.94 -9.14 1.80
N ALA A 84 -1.83 -8.13 2.66
CA ALA A 84 -0.68 -7.24 2.70
C ALA A 84 -0.02 -7.34 4.07
N LYS A 85 1.27 -7.67 4.06
CA LYS A 85 2.07 -7.74 5.26
C LYS A 85 3.13 -6.65 5.21
N ILE A 86 3.13 -5.76 6.20
CA ILE A 86 4.10 -4.69 6.27
C ILE A 86 5.39 -5.25 6.88
N ALA A 87 6.42 -5.37 6.04
CA ALA A 87 7.69 -5.94 6.47
C ALA A 87 8.58 -4.92 7.18
N ASN A 88 8.51 -3.66 6.77
CA ASN A 88 9.38 -2.62 7.31
C ASN A 88 8.74 -1.25 7.12
N ILE A 89 8.82 -0.40 8.13
CA ILE A 89 8.53 1.02 8.05
C ILE A 89 9.70 1.77 8.68
N ASP A 90 10.23 2.74 7.96
CA ASP A 90 11.30 3.60 8.43
C ASP A 90 10.88 5.05 8.25
N THR A 91 10.82 5.80 9.35
CA THR A 91 10.44 7.22 9.31
C THR A 91 11.60 8.07 9.78
N ALA A 92 11.78 9.22 9.12
CA ALA A 92 12.77 10.21 9.48
C ALA A 92 12.18 11.58 9.17
N GLU A 93 11.76 12.29 10.19
CA GLU A 93 11.12 13.61 10.09
C GLU A 93 9.91 13.59 9.17
N THR A 94 10.00 14.15 7.96
CA THR A 94 8.87 14.26 7.02
C THR A 94 8.91 13.20 5.92
N VAL A 95 9.86 12.29 5.96
CA VAL A 95 10.03 11.25 4.92
C VAL A 95 9.88 9.88 5.55
N ALA A 96 9.24 8.98 4.80
CA ALA A 96 9.15 7.59 5.22
C ALA A 96 9.24 6.66 4.03
N THR A 97 9.71 5.44 4.30
CA THR A 97 9.64 4.33 3.36
C THR A 97 8.97 3.15 4.04
N ALA A 98 8.28 2.34 3.25
CA ALA A 98 7.66 1.11 3.75
C ALA A 98 7.79 0.02 2.71
N ARG A 99 8.14 -1.19 3.16
CA ARG A 99 8.14 -2.37 2.31
C ARG A 99 6.99 -3.27 2.70
N VAL A 100 6.21 -3.68 1.70
CA VAL A 100 4.99 -4.45 1.91
C VAL A 100 5.02 -5.69 1.03
N GLU A 101 4.80 -6.85 1.64
CA GLU A 101 4.66 -8.10 0.92
C GLU A 101 3.18 -8.33 0.65
N VAL A 102 2.80 -8.39 -0.62
CA VAL A 102 1.41 -8.58 -1.04
C VAL A 102 1.28 -9.94 -1.70
N THR A 103 0.29 -10.71 -1.26
CA THR A 103 -0.03 -12.01 -1.84
C THR A 103 -1.52 -12.08 -2.16
N GLY A 104 -1.88 -13.02 -3.02
CA GLY A 104 -3.29 -13.27 -3.33
C GLY A 104 -3.95 -12.20 -4.16
N TRP A 105 -3.20 -11.39 -4.88
CA TRP A 105 -3.77 -10.37 -5.76
C TRP A 105 -3.94 -10.97 -7.15
N LEU A 106 -5.06 -11.67 -7.33
CA LEU A 106 -5.43 -12.33 -8.59
C LEU A 106 -4.31 -13.25 -9.10
N GLY A 107 -3.71 -14.02 -8.19
CA GLY A 107 -2.61 -14.93 -8.51
C GLY A 107 -1.23 -14.29 -8.54
N HIS A 108 -1.16 -12.98 -8.35
CA HIS A 108 0.12 -12.27 -8.31
C HIS A 108 0.64 -12.13 -6.90
N ARG A 109 1.95 -12.01 -6.82
CA ARG A 109 2.68 -11.72 -5.60
C ARG A 109 3.57 -10.52 -5.86
N PHE A 110 3.51 -9.52 -4.98
CA PHE A 110 4.28 -8.30 -5.12
C PHE A 110 5.09 -8.00 -3.88
N THR A 111 6.27 -7.42 -4.07
CA THR A 111 6.98 -6.72 -3.02
C THR A 111 6.88 -5.23 -3.37
N ASP A 112 6.12 -4.49 -2.59
CA ASP A 112 5.88 -3.09 -2.83
C ASP A 112 6.81 -2.24 -1.95
N GLN A 113 7.38 -1.21 -2.55
CA GLN A 113 8.17 -0.21 -1.84
C GLN A 113 7.43 1.13 -1.94
N PHE A 114 7.03 1.66 -0.79
CA PHE A 114 6.36 2.95 -0.71
C PHE A 114 7.32 4.03 -0.26
N THR A 115 7.24 5.19 -0.86
CA THR A 115 7.85 6.41 -0.36
C THR A 115 6.73 7.37 0.00
N LEU A 116 6.78 7.90 1.22
CA LEU A 116 5.73 8.75 1.74
C LEU A 116 6.33 10.05 2.27
N LEU A 117 5.55 11.10 2.14
CA LEU A 117 5.91 12.41 2.70
C LEU A 117 4.84 12.81 3.71
N LYS A 118 5.30 13.38 4.82
CA LYS A 118 4.38 13.92 5.82
C LYS A 118 4.09 15.37 5.47
N ASP A 119 2.82 15.63 5.23
CA ASP A 119 2.30 16.98 4.97
C ASP A 119 1.51 17.44 6.18
N ASN A 120 1.83 18.60 6.64
CA ASN A 120 1.17 19.15 7.84
C ASN A 120 -0.21 19.73 7.53
#